data_9ce5566b0cb4651eeba45f856379a8ef
#
_entry.id   9ce5566b0cb4651eeba45f856379a8ef
#
_cell.length_a   1.000
_cell.length_b   1.000
_cell.length_c   1.000
_cell.angle_alpha   90.00
_cell.angle_beta   90.00
_cell.angle_gamma   90.00
#
_symmetry.space_group_name_H-M   'P 1'
#
loop_
_entity.id
_entity.type
_entity.pdbx_description
1 polymer ?
#
loop_
_entity_poly.entity_id
_entity_poly.type
_entity_poly.pdbx_seq_one_letter_code
_entity_poly.pdbx_strand_id
1 'polypeptide(L)'
;MIFGLIVLSSEKVYAQFKLINDQKRELTKNILSLTNQISELENKYQELKNADQIKVNQKLAEDIKTIEKNYQESVKLYKRILDISNKNNVLKIQTNWAGIISLLSKNNYASASAEMEKLSLEIKKIEEQATVAKIPENLPIKDTPPTSGQSKQVVKTDVGDFIVSIISANLSETKLVVDTASNSDCGNDCPVLPLAEFARRSGAIAAINGPYFCPATYPTCSSKKNSFDTLLMNKNKTYFNSANNVYSSNPVAIFSNTSRFVEGGSSWGRDTSVDSVIMGRPLLVFNNEVKFFGNSDSKETSRGNRSFLGASDGTVYIGIVYSATVAETAKVIAKLGIKNAINLDSGGSSAFWSNGKYLAGPGRDLPFGILLVKR
;
A
#
# COMPACT_ATOMS: atom_id res chain seq x y z
N MET A 1 23.47 -31.57 96.52
CA MET A 1 23.89 -31.49 95.10
C MET A 1 22.75 -31.17 94.11
N ILE A 2 21.54 -31.66 94.38
CA ILE A 2 20.39 -31.46 93.49
C ILE A 2 19.85 -30.02 93.44
N PHE A 3 19.87 -29.29 94.60
CA PHE A 3 19.39 -27.88 94.69
C PHE A 3 20.23 -26.86 93.91
N GLY A 4 21.57 -27.10 93.81
CA GLY A 4 22.44 -26.21 93.01
C GLY A 4 22.28 -26.34 91.53
N LEU A 5 21.89 -27.51 91.02
CA LEU A 5 21.65 -27.74 89.59
C LEU A 5 20.31 -27.13 89.08
N ILE A 6 19.30 -27.04 89.98
CA ILE A 6 17.99 -26.42 89.66
C ILE A 6 18.12 -24.90 89.56
N VAL A 7 18.91 -24.28 90.50
CA VAL A 7 19.15 -22.84 90.47
C VAL A 7 19.96 -22.40 89.23
N LEU A 8 21.00 -23.14 88.84
CA LEU A 8 21.81 -22.89 87.67
C LEU A 8 21.00 -23.06 86.35
N SER A 9 20.05 -23.98 86.37
CA SER A 9 19.17 -24.16 85.22
C SER A 9 18.13 -23.03 85.06
N SER A 10 17.59 -22.54 86.17
CA SER A 10 16.64 -21.42 86.21
C SER A 10 17.28 -20.11 85.78
N GLU A 11 18.53 -19.84 86.20
CA GLU A 11 19.28 -18.64 85.78
C GLU A 11 19.58 -18.67 84.23
N LYS A 12 19.96 -19.80 83.73
CA LYS A 12 20.16 -19.99 82.24
C LYS A 12 18.88 -19.76 81.46
N VAL A 13 17.78 -20.30 81.92
CA VAL A 13 16.44 -20.13 81.30
C VAL A 13 16.02 -18.66 81.41
N TYR A 14 16.23 -17.98 82.54
CA TYR A 14 15.93 -16.58 82.66
C TYR A 14 16.81 -15.68 81.78
N ALA A 15 18.11 -15.99 81.65
CA ALA A 15 19.02 -15.26 80.75
C ALA A 15 18.60 -15.45 79.28
N GLN A 16 18.22 -16.65 78.86
CA GLN A 16 17.70 -16.91 77.51
C GLN A 16 16.39 -16.17 77.29
N PHE A 17 15.46 -16.18 78.27
CA PHE A 17 14.19 -15.47 78.11
C PHE A 17 14.39 -13.95 77.99
N LYS A 18 15.34 -13.38 78.78
CA LYS A 18 15.71 -12.01 78.68
C LYS A 18 16.31 -11.64 77.31
N LEU A 19 17.22 -12.50 76.78
CA LEU A 19 17.83 -12.33 75.49
C LEU A 19 16.77 -12.33 74.38
N ILE A 20 15.82 -13.28 74.41
CA ILE A 20 14.71 -13.37 73.48
C ILE A 20 13.83 -12.12 73.51
N ASN A 21 13.51 -11.61 74.70
CA ASN A 21 12.74 -10.39 74.86
C ASN A 21 13.48 -9.16 74.31
N ASP A 22 14.79 -9.06 74.56
CA ASP A 22 15.59 -7.97 73.98
C ASP A 22 15.68 -8.03 72.47
N GLN A 23 15.90 -9.21 71.89
CA GLN A 23 15.84 -9.45 70.43
C GLN A 23 14.45 -9.11 69.86
N LYS A 24 13.37 -9.50 70.53
CA LYS A 24 12.01 -9.16 70.13
C LYS A 24 11.77 -7.66 70.12
N ARG A 25 12.27 -6.93 71.13
CA ARG A 25 12.18 -5.46 71.17
C ARG A 25 12.96 -4.79 70.06
N GLU A 26 14.16 -5.29 69.75
CA GLU A 26 14.98 -4.79 68.68
C GLU A 26 14.33 -5.04 67.33
N LEU A 27 13.82 -6.25 67.11
CA LEU A 27 13.07 -6.61 65.92
C LEU A 27 11.82 -5.75 65.70
N THR A 28 11.08 -5.46 66.80
CA THR A 28 9.91 -4.58 66.77
C THR A 28 10.31 -3.15 66.39
N LYS A 29 11.42 -2.62 66.89
CA LYS A 29 11.95 -1.32 66.49
C LYS A 29 12.34 -1.28 65.02
N ASN A 30 12.99 -2.35 64.53
CA ASN A 30 13.39 -2.45 63.15
C ASN A 30 12.17 -2.53 62.21
N ILE A 31 11.15 -3.31 62.60
CA ILE A 31 9.88 -3.36 61.88
C ILE A 31 9.22 -1.99 61.78
N LEU A 32 9.15 -1.26 62.89
CA LEU A 32 8.57 0.09 62.92
C LEU A 32 9.37 1.06 62.04
N SER A 33 10.70 0.99 62.08
CA SER A 33 11.58 1.81 61.23
C SER A 33 11.37 1.49 59.76
N LEU A 34 11.33 0.22 59.38
CA LEU A 34 11.07 -0.22 58.00
C LEU A 34 9.67 0.19 57.50
N THR A 35 8.65 0.09 58.37
CA THR A 35 7.29 0.53 58.03
C THR A 35 7.24 2.03 57.74
N ASN A 36 7.96 2.84 58.53
CA ASN A 36 8.06 4.29 58.29
C ASN A 36 8.80 4.57 56.95
N GLN A 37 9.90 3.85 56.67
CA GLN A 37 10.63 4.01 55.41
C GLN A 37 9.79 3.62 54.20
N ILE A 38 8.99 2.56 54.30
CA ILE A 38 8.04 2.16 53.24
C ILE A 38 7.03 3.28 53.01
N SER A 39 6.42 3.82 54.05
CA SER A 39 5.46 4.90 53.97
C SER A 39 6.06 6.17 53.32
N GLU A 40 7.30 6.50 53.69
CA GLU A 40 8.02 7.62 53.08
C GLU A 40 8.34 7.40 51.62
N LEU A 41 8.73 6.16 51.22
CA LEU A 41 8.96 5.77 49.84
C LEU A 41 7.68 5.78 49.03
N GLU A 42 6.56 5.32 49.59
CA GLU A 42 5.24 5.36 48.95
C GLU A 42 4.80 6.82 48.69
N ASN A 43 5.01 7.72 49.65
CA ASN A 43 4.71 9.14 49.48
C ASN A 43 5.59 9.76 48.37
N LYS A 44 6.89 9.50 48.39
CA LYS A 44 7.81 9.97 47.34
C LYS A 44 7.46 9.40 45.96
N TYR A 45 7.03 8.14 45.91
CA TYR A 45 6.56 7.52 44.65
C TYR A 45 5.31 8.21 44.12
N GLN A 46 4.34 8.55 44.99
CA GLN A 46 3.13 9.28 44.57
C GLN A 46 3.44 10.71 44.14
N GLU A 47 4.38 11.38 44.84
CA GLU A 47 4.88 12.69 44.41
C GLU A 47 5.54 12.65 43.04
N LEU A 48 6.40 11.67 42.77
CA LEU A 48 7.03 11.44 41.45
C LEU A 48 6.01 11.10 40.35
N LYS A 49 5.01 10.29 40.68
CA LYS A 49 3.93 9.92 39.75
C LYS A 49 3.06 11.12 39.38
N ASN A 50 2.88 12.06 40.29
CA ASN A 50 2.13 13.30 40.06
C ASN A 50 3.02 14.48 39.65
N ALA A 51 4.32 14.28 39.51
CA ALA A 51 5.25 15.33 39.15
C ALA A 51 4.95 15.90 37.75
N ASP A 52 5.09 17.20 37.58
CA ASP A 52 4.89 17.95 36.35
C ASP A 52 5.68 17.35 35.17
N GLN A 53 6.80 16.66 35.43
CA GLN A 53 7.62 16.03 34.40
C GLN A 53 6.90 14.91 33.65
N ILE A 54 6.07 14.09 34.31
CA ILE A 54 5.30 13.04 33.66
C ILE A 54 4.23 13.66 32.77
N LYS A 55 3.54 14.70 33.25
CA LYS A 55 2.56 15.44 32.46
C LYS A 55 3.20 16.13 31.27
N VAL A 56 4.39 16.74 31.46
CA VAL A 56 5.17 17.34 30.36
C VAL A 56 5.55 16.29 29.32
N ASN A 57 6.05 15.13 29.76
CA ASN A 57 6.42 14.05 28.82
C ASN A 57 5.21 13.47 28.05
N GLN A 58 4.06 13.34 28.72
CA GLN A 58 2.82 12.93 28.06
C GLN A 58 2.38 13.94 27.00
N LYS A 59 2.38 15.23 27.35
CA LYS A 59 2.06 16.30 26.42
C LYS A 59 3.04 16.32 25.24
N LEU A 60 4.33 16.17 25.49
CA LEU A 60 5.35 16.11 24.45
C LEU A 60 5.12 14.92 23.49
N ALA A 61 4.74 13.75 24.01
CA ALA A 61 4.42 12.60 23.22
C ALA A 61 3.18 12.82 22.32
N GLU A 62 2.15 13.51 22.83
CA GLU A 62 0.96 13.91 22.06
C GLU A 62 1.31 14.94 20.97
N ASP A 63 2.16 15.91 21.28
CA ASP A 63 2.65 16.91 20.34
C ASP A 63 3.46 16.23 19.21
N ILE A 64 4.37 15.33 19.53
CA ILE A 64 5.13 14.54 18.54
C ILE A 64 4.18 13.77 17.62
N LYS A 65 3.20 13.07 18.19
CA LYS A 65 2.22 12.31 17.39
C LYS A 65 1.40 13.22 16.46
N THR A 66 1.08 14.42 16.92
CA THR A 66 0.38 15.44 16.12
C THR A 66 1.26 15.94 14.98
N ILE A 67 2.53 16.19 15.25
CA ILE A 67 3.54 16.57 14.24
C ILE A 67 3.64 15.48 13.17
N GLU A 68 3.89 14.24 13.58
CA GLU A 68 4.00 13.10 12.66
C GLU A 68 2.76 12.96 11.76
N LYS A 69 1.57 13.05 12.35
CA LYS A 69 0.31 12.99 11.60
C LYS A 69 0.22 14.09 10.54
N ASN A 70 0.49 15.34 10.91
CA ASN A 70 0.44 16.47 9.98
C ASN A 70 1.44 16.35 8.83
N TYR A 71 2.66 15.89 9.09
CA TYR A 71 3.64 15.66 8.04
C TYR A 71 3.24 14.49 7.13
N GLN A 72 2.72 13.41 7.68
CA GLN A 72 2.21 12.28 6.89
C GLN A 72 1.06 12.70 5.96
N GLU A 73 0.09 13.48 6.45
CA GLU A 73 -1.01 14.00 5.63
C GLU A 73 -0.51 14.95 4.53
N SER A 74 0.44 15.83 4.85
CA SER A 74 1.07 16.72 3.85
C SER A 74 1.77 15.92 2.74
N VAL A 75 2.47 14.84 3.08
CA VAL A 75 3.10 13.95 2.08
C VAL A 75 2.06 13.24 1.21
N LYS A 76 0.93 12.80 1.79
CA LYS A 76 -0.17 12.20 1.00
C LYS A 76 -0.75 13.20 -0.01
N LEU A 77 -0.97 14.45 0.41
CA LEU A 77 -1.45 15.52 -0.48
C LEU A 77 -0.45 15.78 -1.61
N TYR A 78 0.84 15.86 -1.31
CA TYR A 78 1.87 16.07 -2.32
C TYR A 78 1.88 14.97 -3.39
N LYS A 79 1.71 13.71 -2.99
CA LYS A 79 1.60 12.59 -3.95
C LYS A 79 0.40 12.78 -4.90
N ARG A 80 -0.77 13.17 -4.37
CA ARG A 80 -1.95 13.46 -5.19
C ARG A 80 -1.70 14.63 -6.14
N ILE A 81 -0.99 15.68 -5.70
CA ILE A 81 -0.60 16.82 -6.55
C ILE A 81 0.28 16.34 -7.72
N LEU A 82 1.26 15.48 -7.47
CA LEU A 82 2.11 14.90 -8.51
C LEU A 82 1.29 14.11 -9.55
N ASP A 83 0.28 13.36 -9.10
CA ASP A 83 -0.56 12.55 -9.98
C ASP A 83 -1.45 13.40 -10.91
N ILE A 84 -1.87 14.61 -10.47
CA ILE A 84 -2.67 15.53 -11.29
C ILE A 84 -1.82 16.53 -12.10
N SER A 85 -0.55 16.73 -11.75
CA SER A 85 0.31 17.79 -12.31
C SER A 85 0.54 17.65 -13.82
N ASN A 86 0.53 16.44 -14.34
CA ASN A 86 0.72 16.18 -15.78
C ASN A 86 -0.52 16.49 -16.64
N LYS A 87 -1.66 16.81 -16.03
CA LYS A 87 -2.95 16.97 -16.74
C LYS A 87 -3.52 18.37 -16.70
N ASN A 88 -3.12 19.22 -15.75
CA ASN A 88 -3.69 20.53 -15.50
C ASN A 88 -2.62 21.53 -15.03
N ASN A 89 -2.87 22.83 -15.22
CA ASN A 89 -2.07 23.87 -14.57
C ASN A 89 -2.34 23.86 -13.06
N VAL A 90 -1.50 23.18 -12.31
CA VAL A 90 -1.62 22.99 -10.84
C VAL A 90 -0.78 23.98 -10.03
N LEU A 91 -0.27 25.03 -10.65
CA LEU A 91 0.60 26.00 -9.97
C LEU A 91 -0.02 26.53 -8.66
N LYS A 92 -1.31 26.88 -8.69
CA LYS A 92 -2.04 27.34 -7.49
C LYS A 92 -2.06 26.27 -6.40
N ILE A 93 -2.29 25.02 -6.75
CA ILE A 93 -2.31 23.87 -5.83
C ILE A 93 -0.93 23.66 -5.19
N GLN A 94 0.13 23.74 -5.99
CA GLN A 94 1.51 23.66 -5.51
C GLN A 94 1.87 24.81 -4.57
N THR A 95 1.42 26.03 -4.88
CA THR A 95 1.61 27.21 -4.02
C THR A 95 0.88 27.04 -2.69
N ASN A 96 -0.37 26.56 -2.69
CA ASN A 96 -1.11 26.29 -1.47
C ASN A 96 -0.42 25.23 -0.61
N TRP A 97 0.09 24.15 -1.23
CA TRP A 97 0.86 23.13 -0.53
C TRP A 97 2.15 23.67 0.08
N ALA A 98 2.89 24.52 -0.65
CA ALA A 98 4.07 25.20 -0.11
C ALA A 98 3.73 26.09 1.10
N GLY A 99 2.56 26.74 1.09
CA GLY A 99 2.01 27.48 2.23
C GLY A 99 1.79 26.57 3.46
N ILE A 100 1.26 25.37 3.25
CA ILE A 100 1.08 24.37 4.32
C ILE A 100 2.42 23.97 4.93
N ILE A 101 3.44 23.70 4.10
CA ILE A 101 4.80 23.40 4.58
C ILE A 101 5.38 24.55 5.41
N SER A 102 5.15 25.81 4.99
CA SER A 102 5.55 26.98 5.76
C SER A 102 4.84 27.08 7.11
N LEU A 103 3.57 26.71 7.21
CA LEU A 103 2.85 26.64 8.51
C LEU A 103 3.41 25.53 9.41
N LEU A 104 3.68 24.36 8.86
CA LEU A 104 4.29 23.24 9.59
C LEU A 104 5.66 23.60 10.13
N SER A 105 6.50 24.28 9.35
CA SER A 105 7.85 24.73 9.75
C SER A 105 7.82 25.78 10.86
N LYS A 106 6.70 26.50 11.03
CA LYS A 106 6.45 27.47 12.09
C LYS A 106 5.71 26.88 13.30
N ASN A 107 5.57 25.54 13.37
CA ASN A 107 4.84 24.84 14.40
C ASN A 107 3.33 25.19 14.49
N ASN A 108 2.77 25.77 13.42
CA ASN A 108 1.34 26.13 13.39
C ASN A 108 0.52 24.96 12.83
N TYR A 109 0.44 23.88 13.60
CA TYR A 109 -0.18 22.60 13.16
C TYR A 109 -1.69 22.71 12.97
N ALA A 110 -2.39 23.51 13.76
CA ALA A 110 -3.84 23.70 13.64
C ALA A 110 -4.20 24.37 12.29
N SER A 111 -3.52 25.46 11.96
CA SER A 111 -3.72 26.14 10.65
C SER A 111 -3.28 25.27 9.48
N ALA A 112 -2.17 24.53 9.63
CA ALA A 112 -1.70 23.60 8.60
C ALA A 112 -2.75 22.50 8.33
N SER A 113 -3.34 21.91 9.37
CA SER A 113 -4.39 20.89 9.24
C SER A 113 -5.63 21.43 8.52
N ALA A 114 -6.09 22.64 8.86
CA ALA A 114 -7.23 23.27 8.21
C ALA A 114 -6.98 23.56 6.71
N GLU A 115 -5.78 24.05 6.37
CA GLU A 115 -5.40 24.28 4.98
C GLU A 115 -5.19 22.97 4.20
N MET A 116 -4.69 21.90 4.84
CA MET A 116 -4.61 20.57 4.22
C MET A 116 -6.00 20.02 3.86
N GLU A 117 -6.99 20.20 4.71
CA GLU A 117 -8.36 19.77 4.44
C GLU A 117 -8.95 20.53 3.24
N LYS A 118 -8.82 21.86 3.19
CA LYS A 118 -9.25 22.69 2.04
C LYS A 118 -8.55 22.24 0.75
N LEU A 119 -7.24 22.07 0.79
CA LEU A 119 -6.45 21.63 -0.36
C LEU A 119 -6.86 20.23 -0.83
N SER A 120 -7.15 19.32 0.10
CA SER A 120 -7.66 17.99 -0.22
C SER A 120 -8.98 18.03 -0.97
N LEU A 121 -9.90 18.92 -0.58
CA LEU A 121 -11.17 19.11 -1.28
C LEU A 121 -10.98 19.75 -2.67
N GLU A 122 -10.05 20.69 -2.82
CA GLU A 122 -9.71 21.30 -4.11
C GLU A 122 -9.11 20.26 -5.07
N ILE A 123 -8.17 19.44 -4.60
CA ILE A 123 -7.60 18.33 -5.36
C ILE A 123 -8.69 17.34 -5.76
N LYS A 124 -9.58 16.96 -4.85
CA LYS A 124 -10.69 16.05 -5.13
C LYS A 124 -11.60 16.57 -6.25
N LYS A 125 -11.93 17.86 -6.25
CA LYS A 125 -12.71 18.47 -7.35
C LYS A 125 -11.99 18.39 -8.69
N ILE A 126 -10.68 18.60 -8.72
CA ILE A 126 -9.88 18.48 -9.95
C ILE A 126 -9.82 17.01 -10.42
N GLU A 127 -9.63 16.07 -9.49
CA GLU A 127 -9.68 14.63 -9.78
C GLU A 127 -11.06 14.24 -10.35
N GLU A 128 -12.14 14.74 -9.78
CA GLU A 128 -13.52 14.52 -10.25
C GLU A 128 -13.78 15.17 -11.61
N GLN A 129 -13.33 16.40 -11.82
CA GLN A 129 -13.47 17.09 -13.12
C GLN A 129 -12.62 16.45 -14.22
N ALA A 130 -11.40 15.99 -13.88
CA ALA A 130 -10.56 15.24 -14.80
C ALA A 130 -11.15 13.85 -15.12
N THR A 131 -12.02 13.34 -14.24
CA THR A 131 -12.65 12.03 -14.36
C THR A 131 -14.04 12.07 -15.01
N VAL A 132 -14.71 13.20 -15.07
CA VAL A 132 -15.91 13.38 -15.92
C VAL A 132 -15.43 13.63 -17.37
N ALA A 133 -14.74 12.66 -17.95
CA ALA A 133 -14.74 12.55 -19.40
C ALA A 133 -16.22 12.41 -19.80
N LYS A 134 -16.82 13.46 -20.40
CA LYS A 134 -18.15 13.33 -21.01
C LYS A 134 -18.10 12.08 -21.87
N ILE A 135 -18.97 11.11 -21.56
CA ILE A 135 -19.10 9.91 -22.39
C ILE A 135 -19.38 10.44 -23.79
N PRO A 136 -18.51 10.23 -24.80
CA PRO A 136 -18.79 10.67 -26.15
C PRO A 136 -20.11 10.06 -26.59
N GLU A 137 -21.01 10.85 -27.16
CA GLU A 137 -22.36 10.43 -27.55
C GLU A 137 -22.42 9.22 -28.48
N ASN A 138 -21.29 8.82 -29.09
CA ASN A 138 -21.19 7.79 -30.11
C ASN A 138 -20.44 6.50 -29.67
N LEU A 139 -20.18 6.27 -28.35
CA LEU A 139 -19.57 5.01 -27.93
C LEU A 139 -20.63 3.91 -27.83
N PRO A 140 -20.36 2.71 -28.35
CA PRO A 140 -21.28 1.59 -28.24
C PRO A 140 -21.44 1.18 -26.76
N ILE A 141 -22.67 0.95 -26.34
CA ILE A 141 -22.98 0.33 -25.05
C ILE A 141 -22.88 -1.17 -25.23
N LYS A 142 -21.92 -1.81 -24.59
CA LYS A 142 -21.68 -3.26 -24.65
C LYS A 142 -21.21 -3.79 -23.31
N ASP A 143 -21.85 -4.86 -22.85
CA ASP A 143 -21.51 -5.57 -21.61
C ASP A 143 -20.60 -6.80 -21.86
N THR A 144 -20.08 -6.96 -23.07
CA THR A 144 -19.15 -8.02 -23.46
C THR A 144 -17.86 -7.42 -24.02
N PRO A 145 -16.69 -8.03 -23.76
CA PRO A 145 -15.45 -7.58 -24.38
C PRO A 145 -15.44 -7.92 -25.87
N PRO A 146 -14.57 -7.32 -26.68
CA PRO A 146 -14.37 -7.76 -28.05
C PRO A 146 -13.87 -9.21 -28.08
N THR A 147 -14.27 -9.99 -29.07
CA THR A 147 -13.78 -11.37 -29.32
C THR A 147 -12.28 -11.37 -29.60
N SER A 148 -11.80 -10.36 -30.32
CA SER A 148 -10.38 -10.10 -30.59
C SER A 148 -10.15 -8.62 -30.90
N GLY A 149 -8.92 -8.14 -30.73
CA GLY A 149 -8.54 -6.76 -31.05
C GLY A 149 -9.02 -5.73 -30.04
N GLN A 150 -9.12 -4.48 -30.46
CA GLN A 150 -9.38 -3.32 -29.63
C GLN A 150 -10.86 -2.90 -29.68
N SER A 151 -11.40 -2.53 -28.51
CA SER A 151 -12.69 -1.82 -28.38
C SER A 151 -12.56 -0.65 -27.40
N LYS A 152 -13.36 0.39 -27.66
CA LYS A 152 -13.70 1.42 -26.66
C LYS A 152 -15.20 1.47 -26.56
N GLN A 153 -15.74 1.22 -25.37
CA GLN A 153 -17.18 1.01 -25.15
C GLN A 153 -17.63 1.55 -23.81
N VAL A 154 -18.93 1.72 -23.65
CA VAL A 154 -19.58 2.00 -22.36
C VAL A 154 -20.10 0.69 -21.79
N VAL A 155 -19.75 0.41 -20.53
CA VAL A 155 -20.28 -0.72 -19.75
C VAL A 155 -21.21 -0.18 -18.69
N LYS A 156 -22.45 -0.66 -18.65
CA LYS A 156 -23.46 -0.29 -17.67
C LYS A 156 -23.45 -1.25 -16.49
N THR A 157 -23.33 -0.69 -15.30
CA THR A 157 -23.33 -1.45 -14.03
C THR A 157 -24.36 -0.90 -13.04
N ASP A 158 -24.59 -1.60 -11.95
CA ASP A 158 -25.42 -1.15 -10.82
C ASP A 158 -24.89 0.10 -10.09
N VAL A 159 -23.60 0.45 -10.32
CA VAL A 159 -22.93 1.60 -9.68
C VAL A 159 -22.62 2.73 -10.64
N GLY A 160 -23.05 2.64 -11.90
CA GLY A 160 -22.88 3.67 -12.91
C GLY A 160 -22.42 3.14 -14.27
N ASP A 161 -22.28 4.07 -15.21
CA ASP A 161 -21.82 3.83 -16.57
C ASP A 161 -20.34 4.18 -16.69
N PHE A 162 -19.53 3.28 -17.23
CA PHE A 162 -18.09 3.44 -17.33
C PHE A 162 -17.57 3.28 -18.76
N ILE A 163 -16.71 4.19 -19.17
CA ILE A 163 -15.96 4.03 -20.42
C ILE A 163 -14.84 3.01 -20.17
N VAL A 164 -14.71 2.06 -21.07
CA VAL A 164 -13.65 1.04 -21.04
C VAL A 164 -12.92 1.03 -22.37
N SER A 165 -11.58 1.16 -22.35
CA SER A 165 -10.72 0.78 -23.46
C SER A 165 -10.15 -0.59 -23.16
N ILE A 166 -10.36 -1.58 -24.05
CA ILE A 166 -9.97 -2.96 -23.83
C ILE A 166 -9.38 -3.56 -25.12
N ILE A 167 -8.39 -4.40 -24.96
CA ILE A 167 -7.85 -5.27 -26.02
C ILE A 167 -7.98 -6.72 -25.56
N SER A 168 -8.51 -7.54 -26.46
CA SER A 168 -8.64 -8.99 -26.32
C SER A 168 -7.69 -9.69 -27.28
N ALA A 169 -6.99 -10.71 -26.81
CA ALA A 169 -6.11 -11.52 -27.65
C ALA A 169 -6.18 -13.00 -27.25
N ASN A 170 -6.20 -13.88 -28.26
CA ASN A 170 -6.18 -15.33 -28.05
C ASN A 170 -4.77 -15.79 -27.68
N LEU A 171 -4.63 -16.51 -26.57
CA LEU A 171 -3.34 -17.03 -26.08
C LEU A 171 -2.73 -18.11 -26.96
N SER A 172 -3.52 -18.73 -27.88
CA SER A 172 -2.98 -19.65 -28.87
C SER A 172 -2.16 -18.94 -29.97
N GLU A 173 -2.44 -17.66 -30.23
CA GLU A 173 -1.80 -16.85 -31.28
C GLU A 173 -0.90 -15.75 -30.71
N THR A 174 -1.07 -15.43 -29.42
CA THR A 174 -0.43 -14.30 -28.76
C THR A 174 0.22 -14.76 -27.47
N LYS A 175 1.41 -14.24 -27.16
CA LYS A 175 2.03 -14.34 -25.83
C LYS A 175 1.77 -13.07 -25.05
N LEU A 176 1.42 -13.24 -23.78
CA LEU A 176 1.53 -12.16 -22.82
C LEU A 176 2.91 -12.26 -22.16
N VAL A 177 3.73 -11.25 -22.33
CA VAL A 177 5.08 -11.18 -21.76
C VAL A 177 5.27 -9.89 -20.99
N VAL A 178 6.22 -9.89 -20.05
CA VAL A 178 6.68 -8.68 -19.37
C VAL A 178 8.07 -8.33 -19.89
N ASP A 179 8.27 -7.08 -20.25
CA ASP A 179 9.59 -6.55 -20.54
C ASP A 179 10.02 -5.57 -19.44
N THR A 180 11.29 -5.62 -19.03
CA THR A 180 11.84 -4.86 -17.91
C THR A 180 12.98 -3.95 -18.37
N ALA A 181 13.09 -2.75 -17.84
CA ALA A 181 14.18 -1.83 -18.17
C ALA A 181 15.51 -2.30 -17.61
N SER A 182 15.52 -3.00 -16.47
CA SER A 182 16.70 -3.68 -15.91
C SER A 182 16.75 -5.14 -16.36
N ASN A 183 17.98 -5.69 -16.42
CA ASN A 183 18.20 -7.08 -16.79
C ASN A 183 18.06 -8.06 -15.60
N SER A 184 18.16 -7.55 -14.37
CA SER A 184 18.06 -8.33 -13.13
C SER A 184 17.26 -7.54 -12.10
N ASP A 185 16.92 -8.20 -10.99
CA ASP A 185 16.20 -7.56 -9.88
C ASP A 185 16.94 -6.30 -9.40
N CYS A 186 16.16 -5.29 -9.06
CA CYS A 186 16.67 -3.95 -8.78
C CYS A 186 15.95 -3.35 -7.58
N GLY A 187 16.72 -2.99 -6.53
CA GLY A 187 16.19 -2.47 -5.27
C GLY A 187 16.10 -0.96 -5.16
N ASN A 188 16.90 -0.20 -5.93
CA ASN A 188 16.92 1.27 -5.90
C ASN A 188 17.52 1.84 -7.19
N ASP A 189 17.11 3.06 -7.55
CA ASP A 189 17.51 3.78 -8.77
C ASP A 189 17.37 2.90 -10.04
N CYS A 190 16.27 2.14 -10.09
CA CYS A 190 16.03 1.23 -11.19
C CYS A 190 15.77 2.01 -12.48
N PRO A 191 16.29 1.53 -13.63
CA PRO A 191 16.05 2.17 -14.90
C PRO A 191 14.55 2.11 -15.26
N VAL A 192 14.09 3.12 -15.97
CA VAL A 192 12.71 3.25 -16.44
C VAL A 192 12.69 3.65 -17.92
N LEU A 193 11.63 3.29 -18.62
CA LEU A 193 11.39 3.61 -20.01
C LEU A 193 9.93 3.96 -20.25
N PRO A 194 9.61 4.75 -21.28
CA PRO A 194 8.24 4.92 -21.76
C PRO A 194 7.63 3.58 -22.19
N LEU A 195 6.33 3.37 -21.97
CA LEU A 195 5.65 2.14 -22.37
C LEU A 195 5.82 1.82 -23.87
N ALA A 196 5.79 2.85 -24.72
CA ALA A 196 6.00 2.68 -26.16
C ALA A 196 7.36 2.08 -26.52
N GLU A 197 8.42 2.33 -25.72
CA GLU A 197 9.75 1.78 -25.95
C GLU A 197 9.79 0.27 -25.63
N PHE A 198 9.13 -0.18 -24.56
CA PHE A 198 8.94 -1.60 -24.30
C PHE A 198 8.20 -2.30 -25.45
N ALA A 199 7.11 -1.66 -25.92
CA ALA A 199 6.33 -2.19 -27.05
C ALA A 199 7.16 -2.31 -28.33
N ARG A 200 7.90 -1.25 -28.69
CA ARG A 200 8.72 -1.19 -29.90
C ARG A 200 9.83 -2.25 -29.90
N ARG A 201 10.64 -2.32 -28.81
CA ARG A 201 11.78 -3.24 -28.73
C ARG A 201 11.39 -4.71 -28.62
N SER A 202 10.15 -4.99 -28.22
CA SER A 202 9.61 -6.35 -28.13
C SER A 202 8.70 -6.74 -29.30
N GLY A 203 8.49 -5.86 -30.28
CA GLY A 203 7.58 -6.12 -31.40
C GLY A 203 6.12 -6.33 -30.96
N ALA A 204 5.69 -5.63 -29.91
CA ALA A 204 4.36 -5.82 -29.35
C ALA A 204 3.28 -5.20 -30.23
N ILE A 205 2.13 -5.86 -30.31
CA ILE A 205 0.90 -5.34 -30.93
C ILE A 205 0.12 -4.44 -29.99
N ALA A 206 0.22 -4.70 -28.68
CA ALA A 206 -0.35 -3.88 -27.64
C ALA A 206 0.47 -3.97 -26.35
N ALA A 207 0.36 -2.94 -25.50
CA ALA A 207 1.06 -2.85 -24.22
C ALA A 207 0.24 -2.07 -23.20
N ILE A 208 0.38 -2.44 -21.94
CA ILE A 208 -0.20 -1.72 -20.80
C ILE A 208 0.85 -1.60 -19.68
N ASN A 209 0.73 -0.57 -18.83
CA ASN A 209 1.56 -0.48 -17.65
C ASN A 209 1.42 -1.74 -16.77
N GLY A 210 2.44 -2.03 -16.01
CA GLY A 210 2.43 -3.18 -15.12
C GLY A 210 1.86 -2.90 -13.72
N PRO A 211 2.11 -3.81 -12.76
CA PRO A 211 1.70 -3.65 -11.38
C PRO A 211 2.47 -2.52 -10.67
N TYR A 212 2.27 -2.39 -9.36
CA TYR A 212 2.85 -1.32 -8.54
C TYR A 212 4.38 -1.36 -8.48
N PHE A 213 4.97 -0.19 -8.49
CA PHE A 213 6.38 0.08 -8.24
C PHE A 213 6.52 1.36 -7.39
N CYS A 214 7.72 1.72 -6.97
CA CYS A 214 7.96 2.89 -6.13
C CYS A 214 8.52 4.05 -6.97
N PRO A 215 7.70 4.98 -7.51
CA PRO A 215 8.17 6.04 -8.40
C PRO A 215 9.20 6.96 -7.74
N ALA A 216 10.26 7.34 -8.47
CA ALA A 216 11.31 8.24 -7.98
C ALA A 216 10.78 9.61 -7.50
N THR A 217 9.61 10.04 -8.02
CA THR A 217 8.96 11.31 -7.65
C THR A 217 8.29 11.28 -6.28
N TYR A 218 8.13 10.10 -5.65
CA TYR A 218 7.50 9.99 -4.35
C TYR A 218 8.56 10.06 -3.22
N PRO A 219 8.44 10.97 -2.25
CA PRO A 219 9.40 11.11 -1.15
C PRO A 219 9.62 9.81 -0.36
N THR A 220 8.57 9.01 -0.19
CA THR A 220 8.65 7.69 0.48
C THR A 220 9.40 6.64 -0.32
N CYS A 221 9.75 6.92 -1.57
CA CYS A 221 10.52 6.05 -2.45
C CYS A 221 12.01 6.45 -2.55
N SER A 222 12.50 7.40 -1.76
CA SER A 222 13.84 7.95 -1.86
C SER A 222 14.96 6.92 -1.76
N SER A 223 14.76 5.84 -0.97
CA SER A 223 15.71 4.73 -0.80
C SER A 223 15.43 3.51 -1.69
N LYS A 224 14.36 3.55 -2.50
CA LYS A 224 13.95 2.45 -3.38
C LYS A 224 13.30 2.95 -4.67
N LYS A 225 13.91 3.96 -5.29
CA LYS A 225 13.41 4.62 -6.49
C LYS A 225 13.23 3.63 -7.64
N ASN A 226 12.04 3.66 -8.23
CA ASN A 226 11.60 2.84 -9.35
C ASN A 226 11.71 1.32 -9.10
N SER A 227 11.87 0.88 -7.84
CA SER A 227 11.97 -0.53 -7.48
C SER A 227 10.62 -1.24 -7.63
N PHE A 228 10.69 -2.54 -7.80
CA PHE A 228 9.52 -3.41 -7.97
C PHE A 228 8.84 -3.66 -6.63
N ASP A 229 7.54 -3.34 -6.51
CA ASP A 229 6.78 -3.60 -5.28
C ASP A 229 6.18 -5.02 -5.27
N THR A 230 6.01 -5.65 -6.43
CA THR A 230 5.39 -6.96 -6.58
C THR A 230 6.25 -7.92 -7.41
N LEU A 231 6.02 -9.22 -7.21
CA LEU A 231 6.64 -10.27 -8.01
C LEU A 231 6.26 -10.15 -9.48
N LEU A 232 7.23 -10.29 -10.37
CA LEU A 232 6.99 -10.57 -11.77
C LEU A 232 8.13 -11.44 -12.36
N MET A 233 7.84 -12.13 -13.47
CA MET A 233 8.83 -12.80 -14.32
C MET A 233 8.79 -12.18 -15.71
N ASN A 234 9.94 -11.71 -16.19
CA ASN A 234 10.06 -11.09 -17.50
C ASN A 234 10.20 -12.10 -18.66
N LYS A 235 10.20 -11.59 -19.88
CA LYS A 235 10.35 -12.40 -21.13
C LYS A 235 11.63 -13.26 -21.19
N ASN A 236 12.66 -12.88 -20.41
CA ASN A 236 13.93 -13.61 -20.30
C ASN A 236 13.92 -14.65 -19.16
N LYS A 237 12.75 -14.93 -18.57
CA LYS A 237 12.54 -15.87 -17.47
C LYS A 237 13.23 -15.46 -16.16
N THR A 238 13.58 -14.19 -16.03
CA THR A 238 14.13 -13.61 -14.80
C THR A 238 13.01 -13.16 -13.88
N TYR A 239 13.07 -13.60 -12.62
CA TYR A 239 12.16 -13.15 -11.56
C TYR A 239 12.66 -11.88 -10.91
N PHE A 240 11.73 -10.96 -10.63
CA PHE A 240 11.94 -9.69 -9.95
C PHE A 240 11.14 -9.68 -8.66
N ASN A 241 11.74 -9.16 -7.58
CA ASN A 241 11.17 -9.06 -6.24
C ASN A 241 10.61 -10.40 -5.72
N SER A 242 11.18 -11.51 -6.15
CA SER A 242 10.67 -12.86 -5.86
C SER A 242 10.83 -13.20 -4.38
N ALA A 243 11.98 -12.92 -3.76
CA ALA A 243 12.27 -13.24 -2.37
C ALA A 243 11.33 -12.53 -1.40
N ASN A 244 11.00 -11.26 -1.70
CA ASN A 244 10.11 -10.45 -0.86
C ASN A 244 8.63 -10.87 -0.93
N ASN A 245 8.27 -11.68 -1.94
CA ASN A 245 6.87 -12.05 -2.22
C ASN A 245 6.58 -13.55 -2.05
N VAL A 246 7.47 -14.32 -1.41
CA VAL A 246 7.31 -15.78 -1.23
C VAL A 246 6.00 -16.11 -0.49
N TYR A 247 5.70 -15.37 0.56
CA TYR A 247 4.49 -15.58 1.40
C TYR A 247 3.41 -14.51 1.16
N SER A 248 3.49 -13.80 0.04
CA SER A 248 2.52 -12.74 -0.27
C SER A 248 1.12 -13.31 -0.47
N SER A 249 0.13 -12.64 0.11
CA SER A 249 -1.30 -12.85 -0.17
C SER A 249 -1.79 -12.14 -1.44
N ASN A 250 -0.92 -11.40 -2.14
CA ASN A 250 -1.30 -10.75 -3.39
C ASN A 250 -1.48 -11.79 -4.51
N PRO A 251 -2.53 -11.64 -5.35
CA PRO A 251 -2.82 -12.56 -6.44
C PRO A 251 -1.76 -12.55 -7.53
N VAL A 252 -1.59 -13.70 -8.17
CA VAL A 252 -0.66 -13.87 -9.29
C VAL A 252 -1.40 -14.36 -10.53
N ALA A 253 -1.19 -13.70 -11.66
CA ALA A 253 -1.60 -14.09 -12.97
C ALA A 253 -0.42 -14.73 -13.71
N ILE A 254 -0.62 -15.94 -14.26
CA ILE A 254 0.38 -16.77 -14.91
C ILE A 254 -0.12 -17.06 -16.34
N PHE A 255 0.74 -16.82 -17.33
CA PHE A 255 0.39 -16.97 -18.73
C PHE A 255 1.36 -17.89 -19.46
N SER A 256 0.78 -18.73 -20.33
CA SER A 256 1.43 -19.54 -21.34
C SER A 256 0.54 -19.55 -22.60
N ASN A 257 0.26 -20.69 -23.21
CA ASN A 257 -0.84 -20.86 -24.16
C ASN A 257 -2.22 -20.90 -23.47
N THR A 258 -2.24 -20.92 -22.15
CA THR A 258 -3.40 -20.79 -21.27
C THR A 258 -3.12 -19.76 -20.19
N SER A 259 -4.11 -19.43 -19.37
CA SER A 259 -3.97 -18.56 -18.20
C SER A 259 -4.35 -19.29 -16.93
N ARG A 260 -3.66 -18.96 -15.85
CA ARG A 260 -3.96 -19.41 -14.50
C ARG A 260 -3.84 -18.24 -13.53
N PHE A 261 -4.79 -18.11 -12.63
CA PHE A 261 -4.75 -17.14 -11.53
C PHE A 261 -4.69 -17.89 -10.21
N VAL A 262 -3.91 -17.37 -9.26
CA VAL A 262 -3.87 -17.84 -7.88
C VAL A 262 -4.06 -16.66 -6.94
N GLU A 263 -4.73 -16.89 -5.81
CA GLU A 263 -5.11 -15.82 -4.88
C GLU A 263 -3.93 -15.27 -4.08
N GLY A 264 -2.81 -16.00 -4.01
CA GLY A 264 -1.63 -15.58 -3.28
C GLY A 264 -0.32 -16.06 -3.90
N GLY A 265 0.74 -15.26 -3.76
CA GLY A 265 2.08 -15.56 -4.25
C GLY A 265 2.68 -16.84 -3.69
N SER A 266 2.29 -17.25 -2.48
CA SER A 266 2.68 -18.52 -1.86
C SER A 266 2.15 -19.75 -2.61
N SER A 267 1.10 -19.62 -3.41
CA SER A 267 0.54 -20.69 -4.24
C SER A 267 1.23 -20.82 -5.60
N TRP A 268 2.30 -20.06 -5.86
CA TRP A 268 3.08 -20.11 -7.09
C TRP A 268 4.53 -20.56 -6.82
N GLY A 269 4.96 -21.62 -7.52
CA GLY A 269 6.25 -22.30 -7.32
C GLY A 269 7.46 -21.70 -8.04
N ARG A 270 7.36 -20.50 -8.64
CA ARG A 270 8.47 -19.85 -9.40
C ARG A 270 8.94 -20.63 -10.64
N ASP A 271 8.00 -21.29 -11.29
CA ASP A 271 8.25 -21.99 -12.57
C ASP A 271 8.64 -20.99 -13.66
N THR A 272 9.61 -21.33 -14.49
CA THR A 272 10.11 -20.53 -15.62
C THR A 272 9.64 -21.06 -16.99
N SER A 273 8.88 -22.15 -17.02
CA SER A 273 8.36 -22.73 -18.27
C SER A 273 7.23 -21.91 -18.91
N VAL A 274 6.59 -21.02 -18.14
CA VAL A 274 5.49 -20.15 -18.58
C VAL A 274 5.99 -18.89 -19.29
N ASP A 275 5.14 -18.22 -20.07
CA ASP A 275 5.52 -16.99 -20.82
C ASP A 275 5.75 -15.80 -19.88
N SER A 276 4.89 -15.62 -18.87
CA SER A 276 5.02 -14.57 -17.85
C SER A 276 4.31 -14.90 -16.56
N VAL A 277 4.78 -14.25 -15.48
CA VAL A 277 4.19 -14.28 -14.15
C VAL A 277 4.06 -12.83 -13.64
N ILE A 278 2.87 -12.43 -13.22
CA ILE A 278 2.57 -11.06 -12.85
C ILE A 278 1.74 -11.07 -11.56
N MET A 279 2.33 -10.56 -10.48
CA MET A 279 1.59 -10.31 -9.24
C MET A 279 1.01 -8.90 -9.30
N GLY A 280 -0.30 -8.77 -9.12
CA GLY A 280 -0.99 -7.48 -9.03
C GLY A 280 -1.83 -7.41 -7.76
N ARG A 281 -2.41 -6.26 -7.46
CA ARG A 281 -3.32 -6.10 -6.31
C ARG A 281 -4.26 -4.91 -6.48
N PRO A 282 -5.48 -5.04 -5.93
CA PRO A 282 -6.10 -6.26 -5.42
C PRO A 282 -6.53 -7.25 -6.51
N LEU A 283 -6.99 -8.44 -6.11
CA LEU A 283 -7.73 -9.37 -6.97
C LEU A 283 -9.11 -8.75 -7.23
N LEU A 284 -9.44 -8.51 -8.48
CA LEU A 284 -10.68 -7.83 -8.87
C LEU A 284 -11.82 -8.84 -9.04
N VAL A 285 -11.58 -9.85 -9.86
CA VAL A 285 -12.53 -10.93 -10.16
C VAL A 285 -11.79 -12.26 -10.11
N PHE A 286 -12.42 -13.29 -9.58
CA PHE A 286 -11.90 -14.65 -9.55
C PHE A 286 -13.03 -15.65 -9.72
N ASN A 287 -12.92 -16.53 -10.72
CA ASN A 287 -13.95 -17.51 -11.08
C ASN A 287 -15.34 -16.88 -11.30
N ASN A 288 -15.40 -15.77 -12.01
CA ASN A 288 -16.59 -14.94 -12.30
C ASN A 288 -17.16 -14.18 -11.08
N GLU A 289 -16.53 -14.23 -9.93
CA GLU A 289 -16.99 -13.52 -8.73
C GLU A 289 -16.15 -12.27 -8.47
N VAL A 290 -16.81 -11.16 -8.17
CA VAL A 290 -16.13 -9.95 -7.67
C VAL A 290 -15.46 -10.28 -6.34
N LYS A 291 -14.17 -9.97 -6.21
CA LYS A 291 -13.38 -10.21 -4.99
C LYS A 291 -13.01 -8.93 -4.24
N PHE A 292 -13.08 -7.78 -4.89
CA PHE A 292 -12.75 -6.51 -4.28
C PHE A 292 -13.96 -5.57 -4.23
N PHE A 293 -14.38 -5.24 -3.01
CA PHE A 293 -15.54 -4.37 -2.73
C PHE A 293 -15.14 -2.99 -2.20
N GLY A 294 -13.83 -2.75 -2.02
CA GLY A 294 -13.27 -1.51 -1.48
C GLY A 294 -12.58 -1.71 -0.13
N ASN A 295 -11.80 -0.73 0.24
CA ASN A 295 -11.10 -0.63 1.53
C ASN A 295 -10.92 0.85 1.91
N SER A 296 -10.12 1.14 2.95
CA SER A 296 -9.81 2.50 3.41
C SER A 296 -8.61 3.15 2.71
N ASP A 297 -7.95 2.47 1.74
CA ASP A 297 -6.82 3.05 1.01
C ASP A 297 -7.33 4.13 0.04
N SER A 298 -6.91 5.37 0.27
CA SER A 298 -7.30 6.52 -0.56
C SER A 298 -6.89 6.38 -2.02
N LYS A 299 -5.84 5.60 -2.34
CA LYS A 299 -5.42 5.33 -3.72
C LYS A 299 -6.39 4.42 -4.44
N GLU A 300 -7.05 3.51 -3.73
CA GLU A 300 -8.00 2.56 -4.31
C GLU A 300 -9.43 3.10 -4.33
N THR A 301 -9.77 3.99 -3.39
CA THR A 301 -11.10 4.62 -3.28
C THR A 301 -11.26 5.90 -4.09
N SER A 302 -10.17 6.57 -4.50
CA SER A 302 -10.25 7.71 -5.41
C SER A 302 -10.61 7.26 -6.83
N ARG A 303 -11.35 8.09 -7.58
CA ARG A 303 -11.65 7.83 -8.99
C ARG A 303 -10.46 8.19 -9.88
N GLY A 304 -10.19 7.36 -10.88
CA GLY A 304 -9.10 7.55 -11.84
C GLY A 304 -9.14 6.55 -12.98
N ASN A 305 -8.12 6.59 -13.83
CA ASN A 305 -7.92 5.56 -14.84
C ASN A 305 -7.40 4.29 -14.14
N ARG A 306 -8.12 3.19 -14.28
CA ARG A 306 -7.82 1.92 -13.63
C ARG A 306 -7.38 0.89 -14.66
N SER A 307 -6.09 0.60 -14.66
CA SER A 307 -5.51 -0.43 -15.53
C SER A 307 -5.77 -1.81 -14.93
N PHE A 308 -6.10 -2.78 -15.80
CA PHE A 308 -6.35 -4.16 -15.38
C PHE A 308 -5.75 -5.17 -16.36
N LEU A 309 -5.51 -6.36 -15.83
CA LEU A 309 -5.14 -7.56 -16.58
C LEU A 309 -6.12 -8.67 -16.21
N GLY A 310 -6.78 -9.25 -17.21
CA GLY A 310 -7.73 -10.33 -16.99
C GLY A 310 -7.62 -11.44 -18.01
N ALA A 311 -8.32 -12.55 -17.77
CA ALA A 311 -8.41 -13.64 -18.73
C ALA A 311 -9.70 -14.47 -18.54
N SER A 312 -10.14 -15.09 -19.66
CA SER A 312 -11.22 -16.08 -19.74
C SER A 312 -10.96 -17.03 -20.90
N ASP A 313 -11.07 -18.34 -20.65
CA ASP A 313 -11.17 -19.38 -21.70
C ASP A 313 -10.14 -19.24 -22.83
N GLY A 314 -8.86 -19.04 -22.51
CA GLY A 314 -7.79 -18.90 -23.51
C GLY A 314 -7.67 -17.50 -24.13
N THR A 315 -8.50 -16.55 -23.71
CA THR A 315 -8.41 -15.13 -24.11
C THR A 315 -7.83 -14.29 -22.96
N VAL A 316 -6.87 -13.46 -23.28
CA VAL A 316 -6.32 -12.45 -22.36
C VAL A 316 -6.91 -11.07 -22.68
N TYR A 317 -7.12 -10.29 -21.64
CA TYR A 317 -7.66 -8.93 -21.70
C TYR A 317 -6.72 -7.98 -20.98
N ILE A 318 -6.34 -6.90 -21.65
CA ILE A 318 -5.68 -5.74 -21.03
C ILE A 318 -6.52 -4.50 -21.29
N GLY A 319 -6.66 -3.62 -20.30
CA GLY A 319 -7.50 -2.45 -20.52
C GLY A 319 -7.48 -1.44 -19.39
N ILE A 320 -8.20 -0.35 -19.64
CA ILE A 320 -8.41 0.74 -18.70
C ILE A 320 -9.90 1.01 -18.55
N VAL A 321 -10.38 1.00 -17.31
CA VAL A 321 -11.66 1.57 -16.91
C VAL A 321 -11.42 3.02 -16.50
N TYR A 322 -12.07 3.95 -17.19
CA TYR A 322 -11.88 5.38 -16.95
C TYR A 322 -12.78 5.86 -15.82
N SER A 323 -12.25 6.79 -15.03
CA SER A 323 -13.01 7.50 -13.99
C SER A 323 -13.65 6.60 -12.93
N ALA A 324 -13.01 5.48 -12.62
CA ALA A 324 -13.51 4.48 -11.68
C ALA A 324 -12.64 4.38 -10.41
N THR A 325 -13.23 3.96 -9.31
CA THR A 325 -12.51 3.38 -8.16
C THR A 325 -12.08 1.95 -8.50
N VAL A 326 -11.23 1.34 -7.69
CA VAL A 326 -10.83 -0.06 -7.89
C VAL A 326 -12.01 -1.01 -7.70
N ALA A 327 -12.91 -0.73 -6.74
CA ALA A 327 -14.13 -1.53 -6.52
C ALA A 327 -15.12 -1.43 -7.69
N GLU A 328 -15.31 -0.24 -8.25
CA GLU A 328 -16.13 -0.06 -9.46
C GLU A 328 -15.51 -0.77 -10.66
N THR A 329 -14.18 -0.74 -10.79
CA THR A 329 -13.46 -1.49 -11.83
C THR A 329 -13.71 -2.99 -11.74
N ALA A 330 -13.71 -3.56 -10.53
CA ALA A 330 -14.03 -4.98 -10.33
C ALA A 330 -15.45 -5.32 -10.81
N LYS A 331 -16.45 -4.47 -10.52
CA LYS A 331 -17.82 -4.63 -11.02
C LYS A 331 -17.93 -4.52 -12.53
N VAL A 332 -17.22 -3.56 -13.14
CA VAL A 332 -17.17 -3.39 -14.60
C VAL A 332 -16.60 -4.64 -15.28
N ILE A 333 -15.50 -5.19 -14.75
CA ILE A 333 -14.84 -6.37 -15.30
C ILE A 333 -15.71 -7.62 -15.16
N ALA A 334 -16.38 -7.79 -14.00
CA ALA A 334 -17.34 -8.86 -13.81
C ALA A 334 -18.54 -8.75 -14.77
N LYS A 335 -19.05 -7.50 -14.98
CA LYS A 335 -20.14 -7.24 -15.94
C LYS A 335 -19.74 -7.57 -17.38
N LEU A 336 -18.48 -7.37 -17.73
CA LEU A 336 -17.94 -7.81 -19.04
C LEU A 336 -17.81 -9.34 -19.17
N GLY A 337 -18.04 -10.12 -18.11
CA GLY A 337 -17.91 -11.58 -18.13
C GLY A 337 -16.46 -12.08 -18.13
N ILE A 338 -15.50 -11.24 -17.72
CA ILE A 338 -14.10 -11.64 -17.57
C ILE A 338 -13.95 -12.46 -16.29
N LYS A 339 -13.54 -13.73 -16.42
CA LYS A 339 -13.57 -14.71 -15.33
C LYS A 339 -12.58 -14.43 -14.22
N ASN A 340 -11.37 -13.96 -14.58
CA ASN A 340 -10.31 -13.66 -13.62
C ASN A 340 -9.62 -12.35 -13.98
N ALA A 341 -9.37 -11.49 -13.00
CA ALA A 341 -8.67 -10.22 -13.24
C ALA A 341 -7.97 -9.70 -11.98
N ILE A 342 -6.81 -9.08 -12.20
CA ILE A 342 -6.04 -8.34 -11.19
C ILE A 342 -5.97 -6.87 -11.56
N ASN A 343 -5.90 -6.01 -10.52
CA ASN A 343 -5.63 -4.61 -10.70
C ASN A 343 -4.13 -4.38 -10.97
N LEU A 344 -3.84 -3.42 -11.84
CA LEU A 344 -2.50 -2.93 -12.13
C LEU A 344 -2.29 -1.54 -11.49
N ASP A 345 -1.07 -1.00 -11.63
CA ASP A 345 -0.82 0.37 -11.19
C ASP A 345 -1.67 1.37 -11.98
N SER A 346 -1.99 2.49 -11.38
CA SER A 346 -3.00 3.42 -11.84
C SER A 346 -2.54 4.87 -11.70
N GLY A 347 -3.42 5.84 -11.98
CA GLY A 347 -3.11 7.26 -11.86
C GLY A 347 -2.02 7.69 -12.83
N GLY A 348 -0.94 8.29 -12.31
CA GLY A 348 0.19 8.78 -13.13
C GLY A 348 0.97 7.69 -13.89
N SER A 349 0.80 6.41 -13.50
CA SER A 349 1.41 5.27 -14.18
C SER A 349 0.55 4.70 -15.32
N SER A 350 -0.73 5.10 -15.40
CA SER A 350 -1.66 4.56 -16.42
C SER A 350 -1.18 4.88 -17.83
N ALA A 351 -0.82 3.84 -18.56
CA ALA A 351 -0.40 3.91 -19.96
C ALA A 351 -0.92 2.71 -20.71
N PHE A 352 -1.57 2.94 -21.85
CA PHE A 352 -2.13 1.91 -22.73
C PHE A 352 -1.78 2.24 -24.18
N TRP A 353 -1.06 1.35 -24.83
CA TRP A 353 -0.53 1.54 -26.17
C TRP A 353 -0.96 0.40 -27.10
N SER A 354 -1.22 0.72 -28.36
CA SER A 354 -1.51 -0.27 -29.40
C SER A 354 -1.15 0.27 -30.77
N ASN A 355 -0.55 -0.56 -31.61
CA ASN A 355 -0.29 -0.28 -33.02
C ASN A 355 0.31 1.12 -33.27
N GLY A 356 1.37 1.47 -32.55
CA GLY A 356 2.13 2.72 -32.75
C GLY A 356 1.59 3.94 -32.02
N LYS A 357 0.48 3.86 -31.27
CA LYS A 357 -0.11 5.02 -30.58
C LYS A 357 -0.60 4.68 -29.16
N TYR A 358 -0.63 5.69 -28.31
CA TYR A 358 -1.26 5.59 -26.99
C TYR A 358 -2.79 5.68 -27.11
N LEU A 359 -3.48 4.73 -26.49
CA LEU A 359 -4.92 4.75 -26.26
C LEU A 359 -5.27 5.53 -24.98
N ALA A 360 -4.36 5.50 -24.01
CA ALA A 360 -4.34 6.31 -22.81
C ALA A 360 -2.89 6.52 -22.36
N GLY A 361 -2.58 7.64 -21.76
CA GLY A 361 -1.23 7.98 -21.34
C GLY A 361 -0.62 9.12 -22.16
N PRO A 362 0.74 9.20 -22.22
CA PRO A 362 1.76 8.15 -22.01
C PRO A 362 2.01 7.72 -20.55
N GLY A 363 1.55 8.48 -19.55
CA GLY A 363 1.91 8.24 -18.16
C GLY A 363 3.36 8.61 -17.85
N ARG A 364 3.86 8.19 -16.69
CA ARG A 364 5.28 8.29 -16.33
C ARG A 364 6.09 7.16 -16.95
N ASP A 365 7.40 7.30 -17.00
CA ASP A 365 8.30 6.20 -17.33
C ASP A 365 8.18 5.07 -16.30
N LEU A 366 8.31 3.83 -16.78
CA LEU A 366 8.01 2.60 -16.05
C LEU A 366 9.25 1.71 -15.96
N PRO A 367 9.45 0.95 -14.87
CA PRO A 367 10.51 -0.06 -14.81
C PRO A 367 10.18 -1.32 -15.63
N PHE A 368 8.91 -1.52 -16.01
CA PHE A 368 8.43 -2.67 -16.80
C PHE A 368 7.11 -2.36 -17.52
N GLY A 369 6.85 -3.10 -18.58
CA GLY A 369 5.58 -3.08 -19.31
C GLY A 369 5.04 -4.48 -19.56
N ILE A 370 3.71 -4.64 -19.57
CA ILE A 370 2.99 -5.85 -19.96
C ILE A 370 2.67 -5.75 -21.45
N LEU A 371 3.04 -6.74 -22.22
CA LEU A 371 3.06 -6.70 -23.67
C LEU A 371 2.32 -7.90 -24.29
N LEU A 372 1.53 -7.64 -25.32
CA LEU A 372 0.99 -8.68 -26.21
C LEU A 372 1.89 -8.76 -27.45
N VAL A 373 2.51 -9.91 -27.67
CA VAL A 373 3.37 -10.18 -28.83
C VAL A 373 2.84 -11.40 -29.59
N LYS A 374 3.04 -11.46 -30.89
CA LYS A 374 2.67 -12.64 -31.67
C LYS A 374 3.49 -13.86 -31.22
N ARG A 375 2.86 -15.04 -31.27
CA ARG A 375 3.57 -16.31 -31.05
C ARG A 375 4.47 -16.64 -32.23
#